data_51888e548d91c6445e6c6221010dc65f
#
_entry.id   51888e548d91c6445e6c6221010dc65f
#
_cell.length_a   1.000
_cell.length_b   1.000
_cell.length_c   1.000
_cell.angle_alpha   90.00
_cell.angle_beta   90.00
_cell.angle_gamma   90.00
#
_symmetry.space_group_name_H-M   'P 1'
#
loop_
_entity.id
_entity.type
_entity.pdbx_description
1 polymer ?
#
loop_
_entity_poly.entity_id
_entity_poly.type
_entity_poly.pdbx_seq_one_letter_code
_entity_poly.pdbx_strand_id
1 'polypeptide(L)'
;MLGRRGTTAPAEPPVREPAKHVLRALGAGKKIDEAVLLLPTDVDVGEGECVVLRGPNGSGKTTLLRILAGTVPPSEGEATLDGSPIDERDDLTRTAIAALIGAPATYRDLTLVDHLVLIESTWGNVGERADDRADEILELLEIDHLAERFPHELSSGQQQLFHLSMVLVRPSSILILDEPEQRLDTDKRDLLTRILLDRKADGSSMLIACHDPAMTEALADTVVDILLA
;
A
#
# COMPACT_ATOMS: atom_id res chain seq x y z
N MET A 1 -8.94 40.03 -41.21
CA MET A 1 -8.55 40.06 -39.80
C MET A 1 -9.10 38.78 -39.14
N LEU A 2 -8.28 37.75 -38.99
CA LEU A 2 -8.64 36.52 -38.34
C LEU A 2 -8.12 36.56 -36.87
N GLY A 3 -9.06 36.63 -35.94
CA GLY A 3 -8.77 36.65 -34.52
C GLY A 3 -8.15 35.32 -34.06
N ARG A 4 -6.96 35.36 -33.48
CA ARG A 4 -6.31 34.25 -32.77
C ARG A 4 -7.16 33.92 -31.54
N ARG A 5 -7.78 32.75 -31.50
CA ARG A 5 -8.34 32.18 -30.27
C ARG A 5 -7.15 31.74 -29.38
N GLY A 6 -6.98 32.43 -28.25
CA GLY A 6 -6.04 32.03 -27.23
C GLY A 6 -6.48 30.68 -26.65
N THR A 7 -5.63 29.68 -26.80
CA THR A 7 -5.74 28.38 -26.10
C THR A 7 -5.31 28.63 -24.66
N THR A 8 -6.27 28.69 -23.74
CA THR A 8 -6.00 28.67 -22.30
C THR A 8 -5.54 27.27 -21.96
N ALA A 9 -4.31 27.13 -21.46
CA ALA A 9 -3.80 25.86 -20.94
C ALA A 9 -4.78 25.35 -19.84
N PRO A 10 -5.06 24.05 -19.76
CA PRO A 10 -5.87 23.50 -18.68
C PRO A 10 -5.22 23.85 -17.35
N ALA A 11 -6.01 24.36 -16.41
CA ALA A 11 -5.57 24.65 -15.05
C ALA A 11 -5.04 23.37 -14.41
N GLU A 12 -3.85 23.41 -13.81
CA GLU A 12 -3.34 22.33 -12.99
C GLU A 12 -4.41 21.96 -11.94
N PRO A 13 -4.76 20.66 -11.80
CA PRO A 13 -5.64 20.26 -10.73
C PRO A 13 -4.99 20.62 -9.39
N PRO A 14 -5.79 21.07 -8.41
CA PRO A 14 -5.28 21.43 -7.10
C PRO A 14 -4.52 20.25 -6.51
N VAL A 15 -3.32 20.50 -6.00
CA VAL A 15 -2.58 19.56 -5.15
C VAL A 15 -3.51 19.28 -3.96
N ARG A 16 -4.12 18.11 -3.92
CA ARG A 16 -4.94 17.69 -2.79
C ARG A 16 -3.98 17.40 -1.65
N GLU A 17 -4.08 18.16 -0.56
CA GLU A 17 -3.50 17.73 0.71
C GLU A 17 -4.03 16.32 1.01
N PRO A 18 -3.18 15.36 1.46
CA PRO A 18 -3.65 14.04 1.82
C PRO A 18 -4.75 14.15 2.86
N ALA A 19 -5.88 13.52 2.59
CA ALA A 19 -6.99 13.48 3.53
C ALA A 19 -6.51 12.74 4.79
N LYS A 20 -6.82 13.28 5.95
CA LYS A 20 -6.44 12.73 7.24
C LYS A 20 -7.42 11.64 7.62
N HIS A 21 -6.96 10.39 7.69
CA HIS A 21 -7.81 9.23 7.95
C HIS A 21 -7.34 8.46 9.19
N VAL A 22 -8.30 7.95 9.96
CA VAL A 22 -8.08 7.07 11.11
C VAL A 22 -8.60 5.68 10.77
N LEU A 23 -7.70 4.70 10.82
CA LEU A 23 -7.99 3.28 10.57
C LEU A 23 -8.05 2.54 11.91
N ARG A 24 -9.15 1.84 12.19
CA ARG A 24 -9.35 1.19 13.49
C ARG A 24 -9.93 -0.20 13.38
N ALA A 25 -9.44 -1.12 14.22
CA ALA A 25 -10.04 -2.40 14.54
C ALA A 25 -10.37 -2.42 16.04
N LEU A 26 -11.61 -2.81 16.40
CA LEU A 26 -12.04 -2.99 17.79
C LEU A 26 -12.54 -4.42 17.98
N GLY A 27 -11.78 -5.25 18.71
CA GLY A 27 -12.08 -6.64 18.94
C GLY A 27 -12.21 -7.44 17.63
N ALA A 28 -11.55 -7.00 16.54
CA ALA A 28 -11.70 -7.63 15.24
C ALA A 28 -11.08 -9.02 15.26
N GLY A 29 -11.93 -10.04 15.10
CA GLY A 29 -11.54 -11.45 15.04
C GLY A 29 -12.03 -12.13 13.77
N LYS A 30 -11.41 -13.25 13.41
CA LYS A 30 -11.80 -14.03 12.23
C LYS A 30 -11.78 -15.51 12.49
N LYS A 31 -12.93 -16.12 12.18
CA LYS A 31 -13.14 -17.58 12.19
C LYS A 31 -13.65 -18.02 10.83
N ILE A 32 -13.24 -19.20 10.41
CA ILE A 32 -13.81 -19.93 9.27
C ILE A 32 -14.08 -21.33 9.78
N ASP A 33 -15.35 -21.71 9.80
CA ASP A 33 -15.83 -22.93 10.45
C ASP A 33 -15.31 -23.02 11.90
N GLU A 34 -14.59 -24.09 12.25
CA GLU A 34 -14.00 -24.28 13.57
C GLU A 34 -12.59 -23.65 13.72
N ALA A 35 -12.01 -23.16 12.62
CA ALA A 35 -10.66 -22.61 12.64
C ALA A 35 -10.66 -21.13 13.01
N VAL A 36 -9.93 -20.78 14.07
CA VAL A 36 -9.66 -19.38 14.45
C VAL A 36 -8.45 -18.91 13.66
N LEU A 37 -8.65 -17.91 12.79
CA LEU A 37 -7.58 -17.31 11.96
C LEU A 37 -7.00 -16.05 12.58
N LEU A 38 -7.76 -15.38 13.44
CA LEU A 38 -7.37 -14.20 14.18
C LEU A 38 -8.17 -14.13 15.47
N LEU A 39 -7.49 -14.04 16.60
CA LEU A 39 -8.11 -13.71 17.88
C LEU A 39 -8.61 -12.27 17.88
N PRO A 40 -9.65 -11.93 18.68
CA PRO A 40 -10.10 -10.56 18.84
C PRO A 40 -8.93 -9.62 19.14
N THR A 41 -8.73 -8.64 18.27
CA THR A 41 -7.56 -7.77 18.29
C THR A 41 -7.98 -6.31 18.11
N ASP A 42 -7.38 -5.43 18.92
CA ASP A 42 -7.54 -3.99 18.81
C ASP A 42 -6.32 -3.40 18.12
N VAL A 43 -6.55 -2.55 17.11
CA VAL A 43 -5.53 -1.75 16.43
C VAL A 43 -6.11 -0.39 16.11
N ASP A 44 -5.35 0.64 16.40
CA ASP A 44 -5.68 2.02 16.05
C ASP A 44 -4.48 2.60 15.28
N VAL A 45 -4.71 3.10 14.08
CA VAL A 45 -3.70 3.77 13.25
C VAL A 45 -4.15 5.20 13.07
N GLY A 46 -3.50 6.10 13.79
CA GLY A 46 -3.74 7.54 13.70
C GLY A 46 -3.15 8.15 12.43
N GLU A 47 -3.49 9.41 12.21
CA GLU A 47 -2.95 10.20 11.11
C GLU A 47 -1.42 10.32 11.17
N GLY A 48 -0.75 9.97 10.05
CA GLY A 48 0.72 10.02 9.95
C GLY A 48 1.43 9.00 10.85
N GLU A 49 0.69 8.11 11.52
CA GLU A 49 1.24 7.08 12.40
C GLU A 49 1.62 5.82 11.61
N CYS A 50 2.74 5.23 11.98
CA CYS A 50 3.14 3.90 11.52
C CYS A 50 2.96 2.88 12.66
N VAL A 51 2.02 1.96 12.48
CA VAL A 51 1.79 0.83 13.38
C VAL A 51 2.39 -0.43 12.76
N VAL A 52 3.27 -1.09 13.52
CA VAL A 52 3.88 -2.35 13.09
C VAL A 52 3.26 -3.52 13.83
N LEU A 53 2.74 -4.50 13.07
CA LEU A 53 2.26 -5.77 13.59
C LEU A 53 3.40 -6.77 13.71
N ARG A 54 3.58 -7.31 14.91
CA ARG A 54 4.57 -8.34 15.20
C ARG A 54 3.90 -9.60 15.70
N GLY A 55 4.48 -10.75 15.46
CA GLY A 55 3.98 -12.03 15.93
C GLY A 55 4.48 -13.19 15.07
N PRO A 56 4.38 -14.42 15.55
CA PRO A 56 4.83 -15.60 14.81
C PRO A 56 4.01 -15.82 13.53
N ASN A 57 4.53 -16.66 12.64
CA ASN A 57 3.78 -17.09 11.47
C ASN A 57 2.51 -17.83 11.91
N GLY A 58 1.40 -17.53 11.24
CA GLY A 58 0.09 -18.10 11.59
C GLY A 58 -0.65 -17.37 12.72
N SER A 59 -0.12 -16.29 13.31
CA SER A 59 -0.81 -15.52 14.36
C SER A 59 -2.00 -14.68 13.85
N GLY A 60 -2.19 -14.57 12.54
CA GLY A 60 -3.30 -13.81 11.97
C GLY A 60 -2.96 -12.40 11.47
N LYS A 61 -1.67 -11.99 11.42
CA LYS A 61 -1.25 -10.67 10.90
C LYS A 61 -1.85 -10.38 9.53
N THR A 62 -1.63 -11.26 8.55
CA THR A 62 -2.20 -11.15 7.19
C THR A 62 -3.72 -11.05 7.21
N THR A 63 -4.39 -11.79 8.11
CA THR A 63 -5.85 -11.76 8.28
C THR A 63 -6.32 -10.40 8.78
N LEU A 64 -5.63 -9.82 9.77
CA LEU A 64 -5.92 -8.49 10.28
C LEU A 64 -5.69 -7.42 9.21
N LEU A 65 -4.58 -7.50 8.47
CA LEU A 65 -4.32 -6.58 7.35
C LEU A 65 -5.43 -6.64 6.30
N ARG A 66 -5.92 -7.85 5.94
CA ARG A 66 -7.03 -8.02 5.00
C ARG A 66 -8.34 -7.44 5.54
N ILE A 67 -8.61 -7.57 6.83
CA ILE A 67 -9.78 -6.96 7.46
C ILE A 67 -9.69 -5.44 7.35
N LEU A 68 -8.54 -4.85 7.71
CA LEU A 68 -8.32 -3.41 7.68
C LEU A 68 -8.14 -2.84 6.26
N ALA A 69 -7.84 -3.69 5.26
CA ALA A 69 -7.90 -3.31 3.84
C ALA A 69 -9.33 -3.43 3.25
N GLY A 70 -10.31 -3.94 4.01
CA GLY A 70 -11.69 -4.11 3.56
C GLY A 70 -11.93 -5.30 2.64
N THR A 71 -10.93 -6.17 2.43
CA THR A 71 -11.05 -7.33 1.52
C THR A 71 -11.74 -8.53 2.18
N VAL A 72 -11.75 -8.59 3.51
CA VAL A 72 -12.37 -9.66 4.29
C VAL A 72 -13.10 -9.04 5.49
N PRO A 73 -14.41 -9.29 5.67
CA PRO A 73 -15.12 -8.81 6.86
C PRO A 73 -14.68 -9.60 8.11
N PRO A 74 -14.59 -8.96 9.27
CA PRO A 74 -14.36 -9.66 10.53
C PRO A 74 -15.55 -10.59 10.86
N SER A 75 -15.33 -11.65 11.65
CA SER A 75 -16.38 -12.53 12.17
C SER A 75 -16.95 -12.03 13.50
N GLU A 76 -16.16 -11.24 14.23
CA GLU A 76 -16.52 -10.57 15.48
C GLU A 76 -15.77 -9.25 15.58
N GLY A 77 -16.28 -8.32 16.37
CA GLY A 77 -15.74 -6.97 16.45
C GLY A 77 -16.05 -6.16 15.20
N GLU A 78 -15.31 -5.07 15.01
CA GLU A 78 -15.50 -4.17 13.88
C GLU A 78 -14.17 -3.62 13.34
N ALA A 79 -14.19 -3.21 12.07
CA ALA A 79 -13.11 -2.49 11.43
C ALA A 79 -13.69 -1.25 10.72
N THR A 80 -13.10 -0.09 10.97
CA THR A 80 -13.62 1.19 10.50
C THR A 80 -12.52 2.08 9.93
N LEU A 81 -12.90 2.86 8.92
CA LEU A 81 -12.14 4.00 8.40
C LEU A 81 -12.97 5.26 8.69
N ASP A 82 -12.44 6.18 9.50
CA ASP A 82 -13.15 7.39 9.94
C ASP A 82 -14.51 7.11 10.60
N GLY A 83 -14.60 5.99 11.34
CA GLY A 83 -15.82 5.54 12.01
C GLY A 83 -16.85 4.87 11.09
N SER A 84 -16.60 4.77 9.78
CA SER A 84 -17.43 4.03 8.84
C SER A 84 -16.89 2.61 8.62
N PRO A 85 -17.74 1.59 8.51
CA PRO A 85 -17.29 0.23 8.21
C PRO A 85 -16.45 0.18 6.93
N ILE A 86 -15.37 -0.59 6.95
CA ILE A 86 -14.46 -0.71 5.80
C ILE A 86 -15.01 -1.73 4.80
N ASP A 87 -15.06 -1.36 3.52
CA ASP A 87 -15.33 -2.25 2.38
C ASP A 87 -14.47 -1.78 1.19
N GLU A 88 -13.69 -2.69 0.59
CA GLU A 88 -12.84 -2.36 -0.57
C GLU A 88 -13.63 -1.85 -1.79
N ARG A 89 -14.95 -2.07 -1.82
CA ARG A 89 -15.84 -1.58 -2.88
C ARG A 89 -16.25 -0.13 -2.71
N ASP A 90 -16.10 0.42 -1.51
CA ASP A 90 -16.42 1.82 -1.23
C ASP A 90 -15.34 2.75 -1.79
N ASP A 91 -15.76 3.86 -2.37
CA ASP A 91 -14.85 4.85 -2.95
C ASP A 91 -13.91 5.44 -1.90
N LEU A 92 -14.39 5.69 -0.68
CA LEU A 92 -13.56 6.20 0.41
C LEU A 92 -12.43 5.20 0.73
N THR A 93 -12.77 3.93 0.97
CA THR A 93 -11.77 2.88 1.27
C THR A 93 -10.76 2.75 0.13
N ARG A 94 -11.23 2.68 -1.13
CA ARG A 94 -10.34 2.56 -2.30
C ARG A 94 -9.41 3.74 -2.49
N THR A 95 -9.87 4.95 -2.22
CA THR A 95 -9.05 6.16 -2.40
C THR A 95 -8.09 6.38 -1.24
N ALA A 96 -8.48 6.00 -0.02
CA ALA A 96 -7.65 6.18 1.15
C ALA A 96 -6.57 5.11 1.30
N ILE A 97 -6.87 3.84 0.97
CA ILE A 97 -6.01 2.70 1.28
C ILE A 97 -5.35 2.13 0.03
N ALA A 98 -4.02 2.02 0.05
CA ALA A 98 -3.26 1.17 -0.86
C ALA A 98 -2.64 0.00 -0.08
N ALA A 99 -2.89 -1.23 -0.53
CA ALA A 99 -2.49 -2.43 0.21
C ALA A 99 -1.64 -3.38 -0.65
N LEU A 100 -0.55 -3.89 -0.08
CA LEU A 100 0.23 -5.02 -0.58
C LEU A 100 0.09 -6.17 0.40
N ILE A 101 -0.84 -7.07 0.13
CA ILE A 101 -1.11 -8.25 0.97
C ILE A 101 -1.03 -9.49 0.08
N GLY A 102 0.13 -10.13 0.10
CA GLY A 102 0.47 -11.18 -0.86
C GLY A 102 0.85 -10.64 -2.24
N ALA A 103 1.04 -11.54 -3.22
CA ALA A 103 1.41 -11.13 -4.57
C ALA A 103 0.19 -10.56 -5.32
N PRO A 104 0.27 -9.35 -5.88
CA PRO A 104 -0.80 -8.81 -6.71
C PRO A 104 -0.90 -9.57 -8.03
N ALA A 105 -2.08 -9.50 -8.65
CA ALA A 105 -2.27 -10.03 -10.00
C ALA A 105 -1.47 -9.21 -11.02
N THR A 106 -0.76 -9.90 -11.92
CA THR A 106 -0.02 -9.27 -13.01
C THR A 106 -0.43 -9.88 -14.36
N TYR A 107 -0.34 -9.08 -15.41
CA TYR A 107 -0.59 -9.52 -16.77
C TYR A 107 0.72 -9.97 -17.42
N ARG A 108 0.70 -11.15 -18.08
CA ARG A 108 1.91 -11.75 -18.66
C ARG A 108 2.45 -10.98 -19.86
N ASP A 109 1.58 -10.26 -20.54
CA ASP A 109 1.85 -9.56 -21.79
C ASP A 109 2.01 -8.04 -21.61
N LEU A 110 2.07 -7.57 -20.37
CA LEU A 110 2.38 -6.19 -20.03
C LEU A 110 3.77 -6.11 -19.39
N THR A 111 4.53 -5.08 -19.77
CA THR A 111 5.81 -4.74 -19.14
C THR A 111 5.59 -4.13 -17.75
N LEU A 112 6.66 -3.88 -16.98
CA LEU A 112 6.53 -3.24 -15.69
C LEU A 112 5.92 -1.84 -15.83
N VAL A 113 6.42 -1.04 -16.77
CA VAL A 113 5.91 0.31 -17.01
C VAL A 113 4.45 0.28 -17.46
N ASP A 114 4.06 -0.66 -18.35
CA ASP A 114 2.67 -0.79 -18.80
C ASP A 114 1.71 -1.04 -17.64
N HIS A 115 2.10 -1.85 -16.64
CA HIS A 115 1.28 -2.09 -15.45
C HIS A 115 1.06 -0.80 -14.64
N LEU A 116 2.12 -0.01 -14.44
CA LEU A 116 2.01 1.23 -13.67
C LEU A 116 1.18 2.28 -14.41
N VAL A 117 1.38 2.43 -15.73
CA VAL A 117 0.55 3.30 -16.58
C VAL A 117 -0.91 2.86 -16.58
N LEU A 118 -1.17 1.55 -16.61
CA LEU A 118 -2.53 1.03 -16.48
C LEU A 118 -3.16 1.42 -15.13
N ILE A 119 -2.43 1.26 -14.03
CA ILE A 119 -2.90 1.67 -12.70
C ILE A 119 -3.17 3.17 -12.68
N GLU A 120 -2.22 4.01 -13.10
CA GLU A 120 -2.38 5.47 -13.16
C GLU A 120 -3.61 5.88 -13.98
N SER A 121 -3.86 5.19 -15.10
CA SER A 121 -5.03 5.43 -15.93
C SER A 121 -6.35 5.20 -15.19
N THR A 122 -6.40 4.23 -14.28
CA THR A 122 -7.59 4.00 -13.43
C THR A 122 -7.83 5.12 -12.42
N TRP A 123 -6.80 5.92 -12.11
CA TRP A 123 -6.86 7.09 -11.23
C TRP A 123 -7.02 8.41 -11.99
N GLY A 124 -7.22 8.34 -13.32
CA GLY A 124 -7.49 9.50 -14.18
C GLY A 124 -6.24 10.20 -14.71
N ASN A 125 -5.05 9.64 -14.47
CA ASN A 125 -3.81 10.09 -15.08
C ASN A 125 -3.63 9.36 -16.43
N VAL A 126 -3.48 10.10 -17.53
CA VAL A 126 -3.38 9.54 -18.88
C VAL A 126 -2.28 10.23 -19.68
N GLY A 127 -1.72 9.53 -20.69
CA GLY A 127 -0.66 10.06 -21.55
C GLY A 127 0.62 10.36 -20.75
N GLU A 128 1.37 11.37 -21.17
CA GLU A 128 2.68 11.75 -20.58
C GLU A 128 2.66 11.78 -19.04
N ARG A 129 1.55 12.20 -18.42
CA ARG A 129 1.46 12.25 -16.96
C ARG A 129 1.47 10.86 -16.30
N ALA A 130 0.85 9.86 -16.93
CA ALA A 130 0.90 8.48 -16.43
C ALA A 130 2.28 7.86 -16.66
N ASP A 131 2.89 8.17 -17.81
CA ASP A 131 4.23 7.69 -18.16
C ASP A 131 5.26 8.27 -17.18
N ASP A 132 5.28 9.60 -16.98
CA ASP A 132 6.17 10.28 -16.03
C ASP A 132 6.05 9.70 -14.62
N ARG A 133 4.80 9.46 -14.16
CA ARG A 133 4.57 8.92 -12.82
C ARG A 133 5.03 7.47 -12.68
N ALA A 134 4.86 6.65 -13.71
CA ALA A 134 5.37 5.28 -13.74
C ALA A 134 6.90 5.26 -13.67
N ASP A 135 7.56 6.11 -14.47
CA ASP A 135 9.02 6.23 -14.48
C ASP A 135 9.56 6.70 -13.12
N GLU A 136 8.96 7.75 -12.52
CA GLU A 136 9.33 8.23 -11.17
C GLU A 136 9.31 7.12 -10.11
N ILE A 137 8.29 6.25 -10.13
CA ILE A 137 8.18 5.17 -9.14
C ILE A 137 9.19 4.06 -9.41
N LEU A 138 9.48 3.74 -10.67
CA LEU A 138 10.51 2.76 -11.02
C LEU A 138 11.91 3.26 -10.64
N GLU A 139 12.20 4.53 -10.88
CA GLU A 139 13.44 5.18 -10.43
C GLU A 139 13.56 5.20 -8.91
N LEU A 140 12.50 5.57 -8.20
CA LEU A 140 12.45 5.60 -6.73
C LEU A 140 12.83 4.24 -6.11
N LEU A 141 12.41 3.14 -6.74
CA LEU A 141 12.72 1.78 -6.30
C LEU A 141 14.00 1.21 -6.94
N GLU A 142 14.70 2.01 -7.75
CA GLU A 142 15.93 1.62 -8.48
C GLU A 142 15.72 0.37 -9.36
N ILE A 143 14.57 0.29 -10.04
CA ILE A 143 14.22 -0.76 -11.00
C ILE A 143 13.81 -0.20 -12.37
N ASP A 144 14.10 1.07 -12.65
CA ASP A 144 13.89 1.75 -13.93
C ASP A 144 14.51 0.99 -15.12
N HIS A 145 15.69 0.42 -14.91
CA HIS A 145 16.39 -0.42 -15.91
C HIS A 145 15.64 -1.71 -16.29
N LEU A 146 14.56 -2.04 -15.57
CA LEU A 146 13.67 -3.19 -15.82
C LEU A 146 12.32 -2.78 -16.41
N ALA A 147 12.07 -1.50 -16.69
CA ALA A 147 10.79 -0.96 -17.12
C ALA A 147 10.13 -1.77 -18.25
N GLU A 148 10.94 -2.14 -19.28
CA GLU A 148 10.51 -2.91 -20.45
C GLU A 148 10.51 -4.44 -20.26
N ARG A 149 10.82 -4.93 -19.05
CA ARG A 149 10.75 -6.35 -18.73
C ARG A 149 9.33 -6.78 -18.39
N PHE A 150 9.09 -8.08 -18.53
CA PHE A 150 7.84 -8.70 -18.09
C PHE A 150 7.97 -9.25 -16.67
N PRO A 151 6.89 -9.31 -15.87
CA PRO A 151 6.95 -9.78 -14.49
C PRO A 151 7.55 -11.18 -14.31
N HIS A 152 7.37 -12.06 -15.28
CA HIS A 152 7.88 -13.43 -15.24
C HIS A 152 9.40 -13.56 -15.51
N GLU A 153 10.04 -12.49 -15.95
CA GLU A 153 11.50 -12.43 -16.19
C GLU A 153 12.28 -11.95 -14.95
N LEU A 154 11.58 -11.52 -13.91
CA LEU A 154 12.19 -10.91 -12.72
C LEU A 154 12.66 -11.98 -11.71
N SER A 155 13.76 -11.69 -11.03
CA SER A 155 14.13 -12.39 -9.81
C SER A 155 13.10 -12.14 -8.69
N SER A 156 13.09 -12.95 -7.65
CA SER A 156 12.14 -12.81 -6.54
C SER A 156 12.22 -11.45 -5.81
N GLY A 157 13.43 -10.89 -5.66
CA GLY A 157 13.61 -9.56 -5.09
C GLY A 157 13.13 -8.45 -6.02
N GLN A 158 13.41 -8.55 -7.33
CA GLN A 158 12.90 -7.63 -8.33
C GLN A 158 11.36 -7.68 -8.41
N GLN A 159 10.76 -8.88 -8.32
CA GLN A 159 9.31 -9.02 -8.23
C GLN A 159 8.74 -8.29 -7.00
N GLN A 160 9.41 -8.40 -5.86
CA GLN A 160 8.96 -7.72 -4.64
C GLN A 160 8.98 -6.20 -4.81
N LEU A 161 10.06 -5.63 -5.38
CA LEU A 161 10.14 -4.20 -5.69
C LEU A 161 9.08 -3.78 -6.71
N PHE A 162 8.83 -4.59 -7.73
CA PHE A 162 7.76 -4.34 -8.68
C PHE A 162 6.37 -4.37 -8.02
N HIS A 163 6.08 -5.33 -7.13
CA HIS A 163 4.82 -5.35 -6.38
C HIS A 163 4.66 -4.10 -5.50
N LEU A 164 5.74 -3.64 -4.89
CA LEU A 164 5.76 -2.38 -4.14
C LEU A 164 5.48 -1.17 -5.06
N SER A 165 6.05 -1.13 -6.27
CA SER A 165 5.79 -0.05 -7.22
C SER A 165 4.31 0.06 -7.59
N MET A 166 3.62 -1.07 -7.78
CA MET A 166 2.17 -1.10 -8.08
C MET A 166 1.29 -0.51 -6.96
N VAL A 167 1.78 -0.54 -5.73
CA VAL A 167 1.08 0.05 -4.58
C VAL A 167 1.49 1.51 -4.39
N LEU A 168 2.79 1.81 -4.50
CA LEU A 168 3.32 3.16 -4.26
C LEU A 168 2.97 4.16 -5.36
N VAL A 169 2.67 3.70 -6.58
CA VAL A 169 2.21 4.56 -7.68
C VAL A 169 0.82 5.13 -7.39
N ARG A 170 -0.01 4.41 -6.62
CA ARG A 170 -1.38 4.83 -6.31
C ARG A 170 -1.41 6.03 -5.35
N PRO A 171 -2.29 7.01 -5.59
CA PRO A 171 -2.58 8.02 -4.59
C PRO A 171 -3.28 7.37 -3.40
N SER A 172 -2.71 7.48 -2.21
CA SER A 172 -3.31 6.96 -0.97
C SER A 172 -2.76 7.71 0.23
N SER A 173 -3.55 7.77 1.29
CA SER A 173 -3.16 8.33 2.59
C SER A 173 -2.78 7.25 3.61
N ILE A 174 -3.15 6.00 3.34
CA ILE A 174 -2.85 4.85 4.20
C ILE A 174 -2.19 3.75 3.37
N LEU A 175 -1.04 3.25 3.83
CA LEU A 175 -0.36 2.09 3.28
C LEU A 175 -0.55 0.88 4.20
N ILE A 176 -1.01 -0.24 3.65
CA ILE A 176 -1.09 -1.53 4.37
C ILE A 176 -0.13 -2.49 3.69
N LEU A 177 0.91 -2.93 4.40
CA LEU A 177 1.98 -3.75 3.83
C LEU A 177 2.19 -5.04 4.64
N ASP A 178 2.16 -6.18 3.94
CA ASP A 178 2.40 -7.50 4.53
C ASP A 178 3.80 -8.00 4.18
N GLU A 179 4.74 -7.93 5.14
CA GLU A 179 6.12 -8.35 5.03
C GLU A 179 6.83 -7.76 3.78
N PRO A 180 6.80 -6.42 3.62
CA PRO A 180 7.33 -5.77 2.41
C PRO A 180 8.83 -5.97 2.23
N GLU A 181 9.58 -6.27 3.28
CA GLU A 181 11.01 -6.55 3.31
C GLU A 181 11.40 -7.93 2.79
N GLN A 182 10.43 -8.84 2.62
CA GLN A 182 10.71 -10.21 2.19
C GLN A 182 11.40 -10.24 0.83
N ARG A 183 12.38 -11.15 0.67
CA ARG A 183 13.16 -11.37 -0.55
C ARG A 183 14.06 -10.21 -0.98
N LEU A 184 14.10 -9.14 -0.19
CA LEU A 184 15.02 -8.03 -0.41
C LEU A 184 16.35 -8.29 0.31
N ASP A 185 17.45 -7.94 -0.34
CA ASP A 185 18.76 -7.84 0.30
C ASP A 185 18.81 -6.62 1.24
N THR A 186 19.91 -6.47 1.96
CA THR A 186 20.07 -5.40 2.95
C THR A 186 19.94 -4.01 2.30
N ASP A 187 20.60 -3.79 1.15
CA ASP A 187 20.60 -2.47 0.49
C ASP A 187 19.18 -2.08 0.05
N LYS A 188 18.41 -3.06 -0.48
CA LYS A 188 17.03 -2.82 -0.90
C LYS A 188 16.05 -2.69 0.26
N ARG A 189 16.31 -3.34 1.41
CA ARG A 189 15.55 -3.08 2.64
C ARG A 189 15.79 -1.66 3.17
N ASP A 190 17.04 -1.22 3.17
CA ASP A 190 17.41 0.14 3.58
C ASP A 190 16.79 1.20 2.64
N LEU A 191 16.78 0.93 1.33
CA LEU A 191 16.09 1.77 0.35
C LEU A 191 14.59 1.85 0.66
N LEU A 192 13.92 0.71 0.84
CA LEU A 192 12.49 0.66 1.16
C LEU A 192 12.18 1.40 2.46
N THR A 193 13.01 1.21 3.49
CA THR A 193 12.85 1.89 4.78
C THR A 193 12.89 3.41 4.60
N ARG A 194 13.83 3.94 3.80
CA ARG A 194 13.90 5.37 3.49
C ARG A 194 12.66 5.87 2.77
N ILE A 195 12.21 5.14 1.74
CA ILE A 195 11.00 5.50 0.99
C ILE A 195 9.77 5.57 1.91
N LEU A 196 9.64 4.61 2.84
CA LEU A 196 8.52 4.61 3.79
C LEU A 196 8.63 5.73 4.83
N LEU A 197 9.85 6.07 5.27
CA LEU A 197 10.09 7.24 6.13
C LEU A 197 9.70 8.55 5.44
N ASP A 198 10.07 8.72 4.18
CA ASP A 198 9.70 9.90 3.39
C ASP A 198 8.17 9.99 3.24
N ARG A 199 7.49 8.88 2.93
CA ARG A 199 6.03 8.81 2.88
C ARG A 199 5.36 9.17 4.21
N LYS A 200 5.95 8.71 5.32
CA LYS A 200 5.49 9.06 6.67
C LYS A 200 5.66 10.55 6.95
N ALA A 201 6.81 11.13 6.57
CA ALA A 201 7.07 12.56 6.70
C ALA A 201 6.10 13.41 5.88
N ASP A 202 5.65 12.89 4.73
CA ASP A 202 4.61 13.50 3.88
C ASP A 202 3.17 13.31 4.42
N GLY A 203 3.03 12.68 5.60
CA GLY A 203 1.74 12.52 6.29
C GLY A 203 1.00 11.22 6.01
N SER A 204 1.60 10.26 5.31
CA SER A 204 0.98 8.94 5.11
C SER A 204 0.95 8.14 6.40
N SER A 205 -0.20 7.53 6.71
CA SER A 205 -0.34 6.55 7.79
C SER A 205 0.03 5.15 7.28
N MET A 206 0.53 4.28 8.16
CA MET A 206 0.99 2.95 7.76
C MET A 206 0.59 1.88 8.76
N LEU A 207 0.17 0.73 8.22
CA LEU A 207 0.01 -0.51 8.98
C LEU A 207 0.86 -1.60 8.31
N ILE A 208 1.90 -2.06 8.99
CA ILE A 208 2.90 -2.94 8.39
C ILE A 208 3.07 -4.19 9.24
N ALA A 209 2.88 -5.39 8.66
CA ALA A 209 3.42 -6.61 9.27
C ALA A 209 4.88 -6.74 8.85
N CYS A 210 5.80 -6.74 9.82
CA CYS A 210 7.24 -6.74 9.55
C CYS A 210 7.99 -7.68 10.49
N HIS A 211 8.98 -8.39 9.95
CA HIS A 211 9.89 -9.24 10.71
C HIS A 211 11.30 -8.66 10.83
N ASP A 212 11.62 -7.59 10.11
CA ASP A 212 12.92 -6.94 10.17
C ASP A 212 12.99 -5.98 11.37
N PRO A 213 13.88 -6.23 12.35
CA PRO A 213 13.98 -5.39 13.55
C PRO A 213 14.43 -3.95 13.24
N ALA A 214 15.35 -3.78 12.27
CA ALA A 214 15.88 -2.45 11.93
C ALA A 214 14.81 -1.60 11.24
N MET A 215 14.04 -2.17 10.31
CA MET A 215 12.90 -1.49 9.69
C MET A 215 11.83 -1.14 10.73
N THR A 216 11.54 -2.07 11.66
CA THR A 216 10.57 -1.83 12.74
C THR A 216 11.01 -0.68 13.63
N GLU A 217 12.28 -0.67 14.07
CA GLU A 217 12.83 0.40 14.92
C GLU A 217 12.80 1.77 14.21
N ALA A 218 13.05 1.79 12.91
CA ALA A 218 13.07 3.03 12.13
C ALA A 218 11.67 3.62 11.89
N LEU A 219 10.66 2.78 11.63
CA LEU A 219 9.35 3.22 11.16
C LEU A 219 8.29 3.33 12.25
N ALA A 220 8.28 2.39 13.24
CA ALA A 220 7.15 2.22 14.14
C ALA A 220 7.04 3.35 15.16
N ASP A 221 5.85 3.95 15.23
CA ASP A 221 5.42 4.74 16.39
C ASP A 221 4.81 3.81 17.45
N THR A 222 4.09 2.80 17.00
CA THR A 222 3.44 1.79 17.84
C THR A 222 3.72 0.39 17.30
N VAL A 223 3.99 -0.56 18.21
CA VAL A 223 4.13 -1.98 17.86
C VAL A 223 3.02 -2.77 18.55
N VAL A 224 2.28 -3.56 17.77
CA VAL A 224 1.20 -4.43 18.26
C VAL A 224 1.59 -5.88 18.09
N ASP A 225 1.62 -6.63 19.20
CA ASP A 225 1.92 -8.06 19.18
C ASP A 225 0.65 -8.88 18.92
N ILE A 226 0.61 -9.62 17.81
CA ILE A 226 -0.50 -10.50 17.43
C ILE A 226 -0.23 -11.90 17.98
N LEU A 227 -1.16 -12.37 18.81
CA LEU A 227 -1.06 -13.66 19.50
C LEU A 227 -1.52 -14.81 18.60
N LEU A 228 -0.97 -16.00 18.84
CA LEU A 228 -1.46 -17.23 18.22
C LEU A 228 -2.85 -17.60 18.77
N ALA A 229 -3.72 -18.06 17.86
CA ALA A 229 -5.04 -18.60 18.20
C ALA A 229 -4.99 -20.00 18.82
#